data_3bff486492ecae41b69bd6fa281f9d23
#
_entry.id   3bff486492ecae41b69bd6fa281f9d23
#
_cell.length_a   1.000
_cell.length_b   1.000
_cell.length_c   1.000
_cell.angle_alpha   90.00
_cell.angle_beta   90.00
_cell.angle_gamma   90.00
#
_symmetry.space_group_name_H-M   'P 1'
#
loop_
_entity.id
_entity.type
_entity.pdbx_description
1 polymer ?
#
loop_
_entity_poly.entity_id
_entity_poly.type
_entity_poly.pdbx_seq_one_letter_code
_entity_poly.pdbx_strand_id
1 'polypeptide(L)'
;GFIPKTYCGPKMAELTNKALVRFDVEGDGDPLDICILTEKDVTHGDIIVKARPIGGLRLLDHNQADDKIIAVLMSDAVYGEMTDIEQVPPAIIRRLIHYFSTYKDIPGEHTERMKFISIYGPDVAKDVIIRSMEDYQDYITAKK
;
A
#
# COMPACT_ATOMS: atom_id res chain seq x y z
N GLY A 1 0.52 8.78 -2.17
CA GLY A 1 -0.92 9.15 -2.22
C GLY A 1 -1.82 8.07 -1.68
N PHE A 2 -3.12 8.18 -1.96
CA PHE A 2 -4.12 7.18 -1.55
C PHE A 2 -5.09 6.89 -2.69
N ILE A 3 -5.75 5.75 -2.62
CA ILE A 3 -6.78 5.34 -3.56
C ILE A 3 -8.14 5.84 -3.03
N PRO A 4 -8.87 6.70 -3.76
CA PRO A 4 -10.17 7.18 -3.34
C PRO A 4 -11.19 6.04 -3.15
N LYS A 5 -12.13 6.22 -2.23
CA LYS A 5 -13.19 5.24 -1.92
C LYS A 5 -12.65 3.88 -1.47
N THR A 6 -11.58 3.91 -0.71
CA THR A 6 -11.01 2.76 0.00
C THR A 6 -10.94 3.03 1.49
N TYR A 7 -10.91 1.97 2.28
CA TYR A 7 -10.83 2.01 3.74
C TYR A 7 -10.14 0.73 4.23
N CYS A 8 -9.14 0.85 5.06
CA CYS A 8 -8.45 -0.29 5.64
C CYS A 8 -9.18 -0.72 6.92
N GLY A 9 -10.17 -1.56 6.73
CA GLY A 9 -11.05 -2.08 7.77
C GLY A 9 -10.89 -3.59 8.01
N PRO A 10 -11.96 -4.26 8.52
CA PRO A 10 -11.89 -5.68 8.89
C PRO A 10 -11.55 -6.63 7.74
N LYS A 11 -12.04 -6.38 6.53
CA LYS A 11 -11.78 -7.24 5.36
C LYS A 11 -10.33 -7.14 4.90
N MET A 12 -9.76 -5.94 4.98
CA MET A 12 -8.33 -5.73 4.75
C MET A 12 -7.48 -6.47 5.79
N ALA A 13 -7.83 -6.31 7.07
CA ALA A 13 -7.14 -7.00 8.16
C ALA A 13 -7.19 -8.53 8.02
N GLU A 14 -8.29 -9.08 7.52
CA GLU A 14 -8.44 -10.52 7.27
C GLU A 14 -7.39 -11.05 6.27
N LEU A 15 -7.09 -10.31 5.20
CA LEU A 15 -6.05 -10.71 4.25
C LEU A 15 -4.68 -10.81 4.93
N THR A 16 -4.35 -9.82 5.76
CA THR A 16 -3.09 -9.82 6.50
C THR A 16 -3.05 -10.95 7.54
N ASN A 17 -4.14 -11.14 8.28
CA ASN A 17 -4.25 -12.24 9.24
C ASN A 17 -4.06 -13.61 8.59
N LYS A 18 -4.68 -13.85 7.44
CA LYS A 18 -4.49 -15.09 6.66
C LYS A 18 -3.04 -15.28 6.23
N ALA A 19 -2.43 -14.23 5.72
CA ALA A 19 -1.04 -14.30 5.23
C ALA A 19 -0.03 -14.55 6.35
N LEU A 20 -0.30 -14.07 7.56
CA LEU A 20 0.58 -14.21 8.73
C LEU A 20 0.18 -15.37 9.66
N VAL A 21 -0.93 -16.06 9.38
CA VAL A 21 -1.52 -17.08 10.27
C VAL A 21 -1.75 -16.48 11.67
N ARG A 22 -2.38 -15.30 11.71
CA ARG A 22 -2.72 -14.55 12.92
C ARG A 22 -4.21 -14.25 12.97
N PHE A 23 -4.68 -13.67 14.07
CA PHE A 23 -6.09 -13.32 14.30
C PHE A 23 -6.27 -11.93 14.91
N ASP A 24 -5.19 -11.26 15.23
CA ASP A 24 -5.16 -10.06 16.06
C ASP A 24 -4.75 -8.79 15.30
N VAL A 25 -4.49 -8.89 13.99
CA VAL A 25 -4.22 -7.72 13.15
C VAL A 25 -5.53 -7.00 12.84
N GLU A 26 -5.51 -5.69 13.01
CA GLU A 26 -6.63 -4.79 12.71
C GLU A 26 -6.33 -3.94 11.48
N GLY A 27 -7.36 -3.34 10.89
CA GLY A 27 -7.19 -2.27 9.88
C GLY A 27 -6.81 -0.97 10.58
N ASP A 28 -6.07 -0.10 9.91
CA ASP A 28 -5.68 1.20 10.46
C ASP A 28 -6.77 2.27 10.38
N GLY A 29 -7.86 1.99 9.66
CA GLY A 29 -8.98 2.92 9.52
C GLY A 29 -8.74 4.08 8.55
N ASP A 30 -7.67 4.03 7.79
CA ASP A 30 -7.31 5.04 6.80
C ASP A 30 -7.60 4.57 5.36
N PRO A 31 -7.66 5.47 4.39
CA PRO A 31 -7.66 5.10 2.97
C PRO A 31 -6.41 4.29 2.60
N LEU A 32 -6.55 3.40 1.61
CA LEU A 32 -5.44 2.56 1.16
C LEU A 32 -4.37 3.40 0.47
N ASP A 33 -3.16 3.31 0.98
CA ASP A 33 -1.98 4.01 0.45
C ASP A 33 -1.48 3.42 -0.87
N ILE A 34 -1.01 4.30 -1.73
CA ILE A 34 -0.41 3.94 -3.03
C ILE A 34 0.88 4.73 -3.26
N CYS A 35 1.91 4.03 -3.71
CA CYS A 35 3.16 4.61 -4.20
C CYS A 35 3.22 4.42 -5.71
N ILE A 36 3.24 5.53 -6.45
CA ILE A 36 3.23 5.53 -7.92
C ILE A 36 4.63 5.80 -8.42
N LEU A 37 5.17 4.85 -9.19
CA LEU A 37 6.47 4.99 -9.83
C LEU A 37 6.34 5.81 -11.11
N THR A 38 7.15 6.82 -11.22
CA THR A 38 7.24 7.71 -12.38
C THR A 38 8.64 8.30 -12.47
N GLU A 39 9.10 8.59 -13.68
CA GLU A 39 10.32 9.37 -13.92
C GLU A 39 10.11 10.89 -13.74
N LYS A 40 8.85 11.33 -13.71
CA LYS A 40 8.50 12.73 -13.65
C LYS A 40 8.56 13.26 -12.23
N ASP A 41 9.05 14.47 -12.08
CA ASP A 41 8.96 15.20 -10.82
C ASP A 41 7.51 15.66 -10.59
N VAL A 42 6.97 15.33 -9.41
CA VAL A 42 5.68 15.82 -8.94
C VAL A 42 5.92 16.90 -7.90
N THR A 43 5.69 18.15 -8.30
CA THR A 43 6.06 19.33 -7.51
C THR A 43 4.95 19.82 -6.58
N HIS A 44 3.74 19.30 -6.69
CA HIS A 44 2.58 19.70 -5.89
C HIS A 44 1.61 18.54 -5.68
N GLY A 45 0.78 18.64 -4.66
CA GLY A 45 -0.34 17.73 -4.40
C GLY A 45 -1.61 18.09 -5.18
N ASP A 46 -2.75 17.62 -4.71
CA ASP A 46 -4.08 17.88 -5.30
C ASP A 46 -4.23 17.47 -6.76
N ILE A 47 -3.56 16.38 -7.15
CA ILE A 47 -3.67 15.81 -8.48
C ILE A 47 -4.34 14.43 -8.44
N ILE A 48 -5.09 14.10 -9.47
CA ILE A 48 -5.65 12.78 -9.73
C ILE A 48 -4.97 12.21 -10.96
N VAL A 49 -4.41 11.02 -10.82
CA VAL A 49 -3.70 10.35 -11.90
C VAL A 49 -4.21 8.93 -12.13
N LYS A 50 -4.04 8.42 -13.34
CA LYS A 50 -4.30 7.01 -13.66
C LYS A 50 -3.04 6.21 -13.45
N ALA A 51 -3.11 5.20 -12.58
CA ALA A 51 -2.02 4.31 -12.27
C ALA A 51 -2.45 2.85 -12.43
N ARG A 52 -1.50 2.00 -12.79
CA ARG A 52 -1.70 0.54 -12.83
C ARG A 52 -1.02 -0.08 -11.62
N PRO A 53 -1.76 -0.78 -10.75
CA PRO A 53 -1.18 -1.59 -9.68
C PRO A 53 -0.32 -2.72 -10.28
N ILE A 54 0.91 -2.84 -9.80
CA ILE A 54 1.84 -3.89 -10.24
C ILE A 54 2.27 -4.80 -9.09
N GLY A 55 1.88 -4.48 -7.87
CA GLY A 55 2.18 -5.24 -6.66
C GLY A 55 1.98 -4.40 -5.42
N GLY A 56 2.57 -4.83 -4.33
CA GLY A 56 2.51 -4.09 -3.07
C GLY A 56 3.49 -4.58 -2.03
N LEU A 57 3.59 -3.82 -0.96
CA LEU A 57 4.37 -4.11 0.23
C LEU A 57 3.41 -4.35 1.39
N ARG A 58 3.51 -5.50 2.04
CA ARG A 58 2.80 -5.76 3.28
C ARG A 58 3.61 -5.28 4.45
N LEU A 59 3.04 -4.35 5.21
CA LEU A 59 3.64 -3.80 6.41
C LEU A 59 2.64 -3.83 7.56
N LEU A 60 3.18 -3.83 8.78
CA LEU A 60 2.42 -3.60 10.00
C LEU A 60 2.91 -2.30 10.65
N ASP A 61 1.98 -1.43 11.02
CA ASP A 61 2.20 -0.32 11.93
C ASP A 61 1.72 -0.75 13.32
N HIS A 62 2.65 -1.13 14.19
CA HIS A 62 2.34 -1.87 15.41
C HIS A 62 1.57 -3.16 15.07
N ASN A 63 0.28 -3.23 15.38
CA ASN A 63 -0.57 -4.39 15.06
C ASN A 63 -1.63 -4.07 14.01
N GLN A 64 -1.47 -3.00 13.25
CA GLN A 64 -2.39 -2.58 12.20
C GLN A 64 -1.81 -2.89 10.82
N ALA A 65 -2.65 -3.44 9.93
CA ALA A 65 -2.31 -3.62 8.53
C ALA A 65 -2.14 -2.26 7.85
N ASP A 66 -0.96 -2.02 7.31
CA ASP A 66 -0.60 -0.76 6.64
C ASP A 66 0.09 -1.07 5.30
N ASP A 67 -0.62 -1.72 4.41
CA ASP A 67 -0.13 -2.10 3.09
C ASP A 67 0.09 -0.87 2.21
N LYS A 68 1.12 -0.93 1.37
CA LYS A 68 1.43 0.08 0.37
C LYS A 68 1.30 -0.54 -1.02
N ILE A 69 0.29 -0.15 -1.77
CA ILE A 69 0.17 -0.56 -3.18
C ILE A 69 1.29 0.09 -3.97
N ILE A 70 1.99 -0.69 -4.78
CA ILE A 70 2.98 -0.19 -5.73
C ILE A 70 2.34 -0.19 -7.12
N ALA A 71 2.34 0.97 -7.75
CA ALA A 71 1.74 1.18 -9.05
C ALA A 71 2.69 1.96 -9.96
N VAL A 72 2.38 2.01 -11.23
CA VAL A 72 3.10 2.82 -12.21
C VAL A 72 2.16 3.86 -12.80
N LEU A 73 2.67 5.06 -13.06
CA LEU A 73 1.93 6.06 -13.83
C LEU A 73 1.76 5.53 -15.26
N MET A 74 0.51 5.36 -15.71
CA MET A 74 0.23 4.68 -16.98
C MET A 74 0.83 5.40 -18.20
N SER A 75 1.00 6.71 -18.13
CA SER A 75 1.60 7.52 -19.18
C SER A 75 3.11 7.69 -19.06
N ASP A 76 3.75 7.07 -18.08
CA ASP A 76 5.18 7.21 -17.84
C ASP A 76 6.01 6.45 -18.88
N ALA A 77 7.04 7.11 -19.43
CA ALA A 77 7.88 6.55 -20.48
C ALA A 77 8.79 5.42 -19.98
N VAL A 78 9.17 5.42 -18.69
CA VAL A 78 10.06 4.41 -18.08
C VAL A 78 9.27 3.27 -17.47
N TYR A 79 8.24 3.57 -16.68
CA TYR A 79 7.51 2.59 -15.88
C TYR A 79 6.16 2.18 -16.47
N GLY A 80 5.60 2.94 -17.39
CA GLY A 80 4.21 2.81 -17.83
C GLY A 80 3.81 1.45 -18.40
N GLU A 81 4.76 0.73 -19.00
CA GLU A 81 4.51 -0.60 -19.58
C GLU A 81 4.68 -1.76 -18.57
N MET A 82 5.17 -1.49 -17.36
CA MET A 82 5.34 -2.52 -16.34
C MET A 82 3.97 -3.01 -15.84
N THR A 83 3.84 -4.32 -15.69
CA THR A 83 2.62 -5.00 -15.25
C THR A 83 2.83 -5.84 -13.99
N ASP A 84 4.07 -6.04 -13.58
CA ASP A 84 4.45 -6.82 -12.41
C ASP A 84 5.60 -6.15 -11.66
N ILE A 85 5.53 -6.17 -10.33
CA ILE A 85 6.56 -5.57 -9.46
C ILE A 85 7.95 -6.20 -9.67
N GLU A 86 8.00 -7.43 -10.13
CA GLU A 86 9.25 -8.11 -10.47
C GLU A 86 10.02 -7.45 -11.62
N GLN A 87 9.34 -6.66 -12.45
CA GLN A 87 9.97 -5.88 -13.53
C GLN A 87 10.67 -4.61 -13.03
N VAL A 88 10.37 -4.19 -11.81
CA VAL A 88 11.02 -3.00 -11.22
C VAL A 88 12.44 -3.35 -10.79
N PRO A 89 13.45 -2.51 -11.08
CA PRO A 89 14.80 -2.73 -10.63
C PRO A 89 14.87 -3.01 -9.12
N PRO A 90 15.55 -4.09 -8.68
CA PRO A 90 15.60 -4.48 -7.26
C PRO A 90 16.10 -3.38 -6.32
N ALA A 91 16.97 -2.50 -6.81
CA ALA A 91 17.48 -1.38 -6.02
C ALA A 91 16.38 -0.37 -5.65
N ILE A 92 15.41 -0.16 -6.54
CA ILE A 92 14.25 0.71 -6.28
C ILE A 92 13.36 0.07 -5.22
N ILE A 93 13.07 -1.22 -5.33
CA ILE A 93 12.25 -1.95 -4.34
C ILE A 93 12.91 -1.92 -2.96
N ARG A 94 14.21 -2.17 -2.86
CA ARG A 94 14.94 -2.09 -1.59
C ARG A 94 14.85 -0.68 -0.96
N ARG A 95 14.94 0.37 -1.78
CA ARG A 95 14.80 1.75 -1.34
C ARG A 95 13.40 2.04 -0.81
N LEU A 96 12.36 1.55 -1.48
CA LEU A 96 10.96 1.70 -1.03
C LEU A 96 10.73 0.95 0.29
N ILE A 97 11.21 -0.27 0.42
CA ILE A 97 11.11 -1.05 1.66
C ILE A 97 11.79 -0.29 2.81
N HIS A 98 12.99 0.21 2.60
CA HIS A 98 13.71 1.00 3.60
C HIS A 98 12.93 2.26 3.99
N TYR A 99 12.46 3.02 3.01
CA TYR A 99 11.68 4.23 3.25
C TYR A 99 10.43 3.94 4.10
N PHE A 100 9.60 2.99 3.68
CA PHE A 100 8.35 2.69 4.39
C PHE A 100 8.58 2.00 5.74
N SER A 101 9.71 1.37 5.95
CA SER A 101 10.06 0.79 7.24
C SER A 101 10.53 1.84 8.25
N THR A 102 11.02 3.00 7.80
CA THR A 102 11.71 3.97 8.67
C THR A 102 11.12 5.37 8.69
N TYR A 103 10.22 5.72 7.76
CA TYR A 103 9.75 7.12 7.62
C TYR A 103 8.94 7.64 8.82
N LYS A 104 8.39 6.75 9.64
CA LYS A 104 7.68 7.10 10.88
C LYS A 104 8.59 7.09 12.12
N ASP A 105 9.84 6.69 11.98
CA ASP A 105 10.78 6.64 13.10
C ASP A 105 11.13 8.05 13.57
N ILE A 106 11.21 8.21 14.89
CA ILE A 106 11.61 9.47 15.54
C ILE A 106 13.09 9.37 15.91
N PRO A 107 13.95 10.29 15.47
CA PRO A 107 15.36 10.27 15.81
C PRO A 107 15.58 10.21 17.33
N GLY A 108 16.36 9.23 17.78
CA GLY A 108 16.66 9.02 19.21
C GLY A 108 15.68 8.07 19.92
N GLU A 109 14.60 7.65 19.29
CA GLU A 109 13.76 6.57 19.79
C GLU A 109 14.21 5.22 19.19
N HIS A 110 14.25 4.18 20.02
CA HIS A 110 14.72 2.84 19.62
C HIS A 110 13.57 1.86 19.33
N THR A 111 12.36 2.37 19.06
CA THR A 111 11.20 1.54 18.78
C THR A 111 10.95 1.46 17.29
N GLU A 112 11.10 0.27 16.72
CA GLU A 112 10.63 0.01 15.35
C GLU A 112 9.10 0.09 15.31
N ARG A 113 8.57 1.13 14.69
CA ARG A 113 7.12 1.32 14.54
C ARG A 113 6.56 0.49 13.39
N MET A 114 7.24 0.55 12.23
CA MET A 114 6.84 -0.14 11.03
C MET A 114 7.59 -1.45 10.87
N LYS A 115 6.87 -2.53 10.57
CA LYS A 115 7.46 -3.83 10.28
C LYS A 115 7.13 -4.25 8.85
N PHE A 116 8.17 -4.38 8.02
CA PHE A 116 8.03 -4.97 6.69
C PHE A 116 7.84 -6.48 6.81
N ILE A 117 6.86 -7.02 6.08
CA ILE A 117 6.52 -8.45 6.10
C ILE A 117 6.89 -9.11 4.77
N SER A 118 6.34 -8.62 3.66
CA SER A 118 6.53 -9.27 2.35
C SER A 118 6.20 -8.34 1.19
N ILE A 119 6.67 -8.72 0.02
CA ILE A 119 6.27 -8.17 -1.26
C ILE A 119 5.22 -9.11 -1.87
N TYR A 120 4.25 -8.57 -2.58
CA TYR A 120 3.30 -9.36 -3.36
C TYR A 120 3.10 -8.76 -4.75
N GLY A 121 2.70 -9.62 -5.68
CA GLY A 121 2.47 -9.27 -7.08
C GLY A 121 1.11 -8.60 -7.35
N PRO A 122 0.79 -8.38 -8.65
CA PRO A 122 -0.39 -7.62 -9.05
C PRO A 122 -1.72 -8.27 -8.68
N ASP A 123 -1.82 -9.60 -8.64
CA ASP A 123 -3.07 -10.27 -8.30
C ASP A 123 -3.45 -10.05 -6.84
N VAL A 124 -2.50 -10.17 -5.92
CA VAL A 124 -2.73 -9.86 -4.50
C VAL A 124 -3.00 -8.37 -4.31
N ALA A 125 -2.31 -7.49 -5.04
CA ALA A 125 -2.58 -6.06 -5.00
C ALA A 125 -4.03 -5.73 -5.39
N LYS A 126 -4.57 -6.39 -6.40
CA LYS A 126 -5.99 -6.25 -6.80
C LYS A 126 -6.93 -6.71 -5.69
N ASP A 127 -6.65 -7.84 -5.05
CA ASP A 127 -7.45 -8.33 -3.93
C ASP A 127 -7.45 -7.34 -2.76
N VAL A 128 -6.29 -6.78 -2.42
CA VAL A 128 -6.15 -5.76 -1.38
C VAL A 128 -7.00 -4.53 -1.72
N ILE A 129 -6.94 -4.04 -2.95
CA ILE A 129 -7.76 -2.90 -3.40
C ILE A 129 -9.25 -3.23 -3.32
N ILE A 130 -9.67 -4.39 -3.80
CA ILE A 130 -11.09 -4.80 -3.77
C ILE A 130 -11.60 -4.88 -2.33
N ARG A 131 -10.86 -5.51 -1.42
CA ARG A 131 -11.23 -5.61 -0.01
C ARG A 131 -11.34 -4.24 0.67
N SER A 132 -10.42 -3.34 0.36
CA SER A 132 -10.49 -1.98 0.88
C SER A 132 -11.66 -1.16 0.31
N MET A 133 -12.09 -1.43 -0.92
CA MET A 133 -13.31 -0.84 -1.49
C MET A 133 -14.57 -1.40 -0.82
N GLU A 134 -14.61 -2.70 -0.55
CA GLU A 134 -15.72 -3.33 0.19
C GLU A 134 -15.81 -2.79 1.61
N ASP A 135 -14.69 -2.66 2.33
CA ASP A 135 -14.64 -2.05 3.66
C ASP A 135 -15.16 -0.61 3.62
N TYR A 136 -14.81 0.16 2.58
CA TYR A 136 -15.32 1.51 2.40
C TYR A 136 -16.85 1.53 2.22
N GLN A 137 -17.42 0.64 1.42
CA GLN A 137 -18.87 0.53 1.25
C GLN A 137 -19.58 0.19 2.57
N ASP A 138 -19.04 -0.74 3.32
CA ASP A 138 -19.58 -1.10 4.63
C ASP A 138 -19.50 0.10 5.61
N TYR A 139 -18.38 0.80 5.62
CA TYR A 139 -18.17 1.99 6.45
C TYR A 139 -19.15 3.13 6.16
N ILE A 140 -19.38 3.46 4.89
CA ILE A 140 -20.33 4.54 4.54
C ILE A 140 -21.79 4.12 4.76
N THR A 141 -22.09 2.83 4.61
CA THR A 141 -23.44 2.30 4.86
C THR A 141 -23.77 2.31 6.36
N ALA A 142 -22.81 1.97 7.21
CA ALA A 142 -22.98 1.98 8.66
C ALA A 142 -23.17 3.40 9.24
N LYS A 143 -22.72 4.46 8.52
CA LYS A 143 -22.90 5.87 8.92
C LYS A 143 -24.24 6.48 8.50
N LYS A 144 -25.03 5.79 7.73
CA LYS A 144 -26.39 6.22 7.36
C LYS A 144 -27.41 5.76 8.40
#